data_7d6ea4bfba9b45bafc33db636f0dd544
#
_entry.id   7d6ea4bfba9b45bafc33db636f0dd544
#
_cell.length_a   1.000
_cell.length_b   1.000
_cell.length_c   1.000
_cell.angle_alpha   90.00
_cell.angle_beta   90.00
_cell.angle_gamma   90.00
#
_symmetry.space_group_name_H-M   'P 1'
#
loop_
_entity.id
_entity.type
_entity.pdbx_description
1 polymer ?
#
loop_
_entity_poly.entity_id
_entity_poly.type
_entity_poly.pdbx_seq_one_letter_code
_entity_poly.pdbx_strand_id
1 'polypeptide(L)' 'MDDATDITTLTIRTVVFVVIAGIFYFVLKSKKNKEN' A
#
# COMPACT_ATOMS: atom_id res chain seq x y z
N MET A 1 2.25 -26.63 -3.75
CA MET A 1 2.45 -25.21 -3.76
C MET A 1 3.84 -24.86 -4.25
N ASP A 2 3.93 -24.05 -5.22
CA ASP A 2 5.21 -23.74 -5.80
C ASP A 2 5.83 -22.50 -5.19
N ASP A 3 7.13 -22.53 -5.09
CA ASP A 3 7.84 -21.42 -4.53
C ASP A 3 7.62 -20.17 -5.36
N ALA A 4 7.62 -20.33 -6.67
CA ALA A 4 7.43 -19.20 -7.57
C ALA A 4 6.08 -18.53 -7.32
N THR A 5 5.05 -19.35 -7.19
CA THR A 5 3.72 -18.83 -6.95
C THR A 5 3.65 -18.12 -5.62
N ASP A 6 4.32 -18.69 -4.64
CA ASP A 6 4.30 -18.12 -3.32
C ASP A 6 4.98 -16.76 -3.31
N ILE A 7 6.11 -16.66 -3.95
CA ILE A 7 6.85 -15.41 -4.01
C ILE A 7 6.05 -14.35 -4.77
N THR A 8 5.43 -14.74 -5.86
CA THR A 8 4.65 -13.81 -6.65
C THR A 8 3.49 -13.27 -5.82
N THR A 9 2.81 -14.14 -5.12
CA THR A 9 1.68 -13.72 -4.30
C THR A 9 2.13 -12.75 -3.22
N LEU A 10 3.25 -13.04 -2.58
CA LEU A 10 3.79 -12.18 -1.55
C LEU A 10 4.12 -10.80 -2.11
N THR A 11 4.75 -10.79 -3.27
CA THR A 11 5.12 -9.53 -3.89
C THR A 11 3.90 -8.69 -4.21
N ILE A 12 2.90 -9.31 -4.78
CA ILE A 12 1.68 -8.59 -5.14
C ILE A 12 1.03 -8.01 -3.89
N ARG A 13 0.96 -8.79 -2.84
CA ARG A 13 0.36 -8.32 -1.60
C ARG A 13 1.12 -7.14 -1.04
N THR A 14 2.44 -7.23 -1.06
CA THR A 14 3.26 -6.16 -0.54
C THR A 14 3.03 -4.88 -1.32
N VAL A 15 2.98 -4.98 -2.63
CA VAL A 15 2.77 -3.81 -3.47
C VAL A 15 1.42 -3.18 -3.17
N VAL A 16 0.40 -4.00 -3.10
CA VAL A 16 -0.94 -3.50 -2.82
C VAL A 16 -0.98 -2.81 -1.47
N PHE A 17 -0.35 -3.42 -0.49
CA PHE A 17 -0.34 -2.86 0.85
C PHE A 17 0.35 -1.50 0.86
N VAL A 18 1.47 -1.41 0.18
CA VAL A 18 2.21 -0.15 0.11
C VAL A 18 1.40 0.93 -0.58
N VAL A 19 0.72 0.56 -1.65
CA VAL A 19 -0.09 1.52 -2.39
C VAL A 19 -1.21 2.07 -1.51
N ILE A 20 -1.89 1.17 -0.82
CA ILE A 20 -2.99 1.58 0.04
C ILE A 20 -2.49 2.47 1.15
N ALA A 21 -1.39 2.07 1.77
CA ALA A 21 -0.82 2.86 2.86
C ALA A 21 -0.42 4.24 2.37
N GLY A 22 0.15 4.30 1.17
CA GLY A 22 0.55 5.57 0.61
C GLY A 22 -0.62 6.49 0.37
N ILE A 23 -1.70 5.93 -0.16
CA ILE A 23 -2.89 6.71 -0.43
C ILE A 23 -3.47 7.24 0.89
N PHE A 24 -3.54 6.39 1.88
CA PHE A 24 -4.06 6.78 3.18
C PHE A 24 -3.24 7.90 3.77
N TYR A 25 -1.93 7.75 3.72
CA TYR A 25 -1.04 8.75 4.27
C TYR A 25 -1.24 10.08 3.54
N PHE A 26 -1.33 10.03 2.24
CA PHE A 26 -1.49 11.23 1.44
C PHE A 26 -2.81 11.93 1.77
N VAL A 27 -3.86 11.16 1.89
CA VAL A 27 -5.17 11.71 2.19
C VAL A 27 -5.17 12.37 3.55
N LEU A 28 -4.59 11.70 4.54
CA LEU A 28 -4.55 12.24 5.88
C LEU A 28 -3.74 13.52 5.93
N LYS A 29 -2.62 13.52 5.23
CA LYS A 29 -1.79 14.70 5.23
C LYS A 29 -2.49 15.85 4.53
N SER A 30 -3.15 15.56 3.44
CA SER A 30 -3.86 16.59 2.69
C SER A 30 -4.97 17.18 3.54
N LYS A 31 -5.65 16.32 4.27
CA LYS A 31 -6.74 16.77 5.11
C LYS A 31 -6.22 17.69 6.19
N LYS A 32 -5.13 17.30 6.79
CA LYS A 32 -4.55 18.09 7.86
C LYS A 32 -4.13 19.46 7.34
N ASN A 33 -3.52 19.44 6.18
CA ASN A 33 -3.08 20.69 5.59
C ASN A 33 -4.25 21.59 5.28
N LYS A 34 -5.31 21.00 4.80
CA LYS A 34 -6.49 21.75 4.45
C LYS A 34 -7.14 22.34 5.68
N GLU A 35 -7.07 21.63 6.74
CA GLU A 35 -7.64 22.05 7.98
C GLU A 35 -7.18 23.46 8.32
N ASN A 36 -5.93 23.67 8.10
CA ASN A 36 -5.36 24.95 8.39
C ASN A 36 -5.77 25.98 7.36
#